data_11617e0c8d8ba3b991bb509f6044f1dc
#
_entry.id   11617e0c8d8ba3b991bb509f6044f1dc
#
_cell.length_a   1.000
_cell.length_b   1.000
_cell.length_c   1.000
_cell.angle_alpha   90.00
_cell.angle_beta   90.00
_cell.angle_gamma   90.00
#
_symmetry.space_group_name_H-M   'P 1'
#
loop_
_entity.id
_entity.type
_entity.pdbx_description
1 polymer ?
#
loop_
_entity_poly.entity_id
_entity_poly.type
_entity_poly.pdbx_seq_one_letter_code
_entity_poly.pdbx_strand_id
1 'polypeptide(L)'
;SGMTEFAKRFASQFFDVAIAEQHAVTLAGGMATQGVKPIVAIYSTFLQRGYDQLIHDVALQNLDVMFAIDRAGLVGEDGATHAGVFDIAFMRTVPNMVIACPKDENECYNLLNTCYEHIGPSAVRYPRGNGIGAEIDKNQAMYPIGKAALEQTIDATAAGTGNVAKKVAVLAFGTMVKTAVTACQNLAETYPTTTFFVYNMRFV
;
A
#
# COMPACT_ATOMS: atom_id res chain seq x y z
N SER A 1 -15.44 -0.55 -8.12
CA SER A 1 -14.22 0.21 -7.76
C SER A 1 -14.50 1.60 -7.17
N GLY A 2 -15.76 2.02 -7.01
CA GLY A 2 -16.09 3.35 -6.48
C GLY A 2 -15.74 4.55 -7.38
N MET A 3 -15.35 4.31 -8.63
CA MET A 3 -14.92 5.37 -9.57
C MET A 3 -16.07 6.08 -10.30
N THR A 4 -17.32 5.70 -10.05
CA THR A 4 -18.49 6.24 -10.77
C THR A 4 -18.59 7.75 -10.67
N GLU A 5 -18.34 8.32 -9.51
CA GLU A 5 -18.42 9.77 -9.31
C GLU A 5 -17.26 10.50 -10.00
N PHE A 6 -16.07 9.92 -9.98
CA PHE A 6 -14.92 10.44 -10.73
C PHE A 6 -15.21 10.45 -12.24
N ALA A 7 -15.73 9.35 -12.78
CA ALA A 7 -16.09 9.22 -14.20
C ALA A 7 -17.13 10.26 -14.63
N LYS A 8 -18.11 10.58 -13.77
CA LYS A 8 -19.10 11.63 -14.06
C LYS A 8 -18.48 13.04 -14.05
N ARG A 9 -17.63 13.33 -13.08
CA ARG A 9 -17.06 14.67 -12.89
C ARG A 9 -15.91 14.98 -13.84
N PHE A 10 -15.16 13.95 -14.24
CA PHE A 10 -13.94 14.06 -15.05
C PHE A 10 -13.98 13.11 -16.25
N ALA A 11 -15.06 13.13 -17.00
CA ALA A 11 -15.31 12.18 -18.09
C ALA A 11 -14.18 12.14 -19.15
N SER A 12 -13.53 13.28 -19.42
CA SER A 12 -12.39 13.35 -20.36
C SER A 12 -11.07 12.76 -19.81
N GLN A 13 -11.02 12.49 -18.51
CA GLN A 13 -9.86 11.92 -17.83
C GLN A 13 -10.11 10.48 -17.33
N PHE A 14 -11.26 9.92 -17.67
CA PHE A 14 -11.65 8.57 -17.26
C PHE A 14 -11.74 7.64 -18.48
N PHE A 15 -10.99 6.56 -18.44
CA PHE A 15 -10.93 5.55 -19.49
C PHE A 15 -11.33 4.20 -18.92
N ASP A 16 -12.53 3.75 -19.28
CA ASP A 16 -12.98 2.40 -18.96
C ASP A 16 -12.47 1.42 -20.04
N VAL A 17 -11.54 0.59 -19.69
CA VAL A 17 -10.92 -0.39 -20.59
C VAL A 17 -11.62 -1.75 -20.52
N ALA A 18 -12.76 -1.85 -19.86
CA ALA A 18 -13.47 -3.11 -19.59
C ALA A 18 -12.57 -4.14 -18.88
N ILE A 19 -12.76 -5.45 -19.16
CA ILE A 19 -11.94 -6.52 -18.58
C ILE A 19 -10.75 -6.80 -19.50
N ALA A 20 -9.83 -5.84 -19.57
CA ALA A 20 -8.65 -5.90 -20.44
C ALA A 20 -7.40 -5.39 -19.70
N GLU A 21 -6.91 -6.17 -18.74
CA GLU A 21 -5.87 -5.76 -17.80
C GLU A 21 -4.55 -5.42 -18.49
N GLN A 22 -4.13 -6.23 -19.48
CA GLN A 22 -2.93 -5.94 -20.27
C GLN A 22 -3.05 -4.63 -21.03
N HIS A 23 -4.22 -4.40 -21.65
CA HIS A 23 -4.49 -3.15 -22.35
C HIS A 23 -4.44 -1.93 -21.41
N ALA A 24 -5.00 -2.06 -20.20
CA ALA A 24 -4.96 -0.99 -19.20
C ALA A 24 -3.53 -0.55 -18.89
N VAL A 25 -2.63 -1.50 -18.68
CA VAL A 25 -1.23 -1.21 -18.34
C VAL A 25 -0.47 -0.63 -19.54
N THR A 26 -0.62 -1.23 -20.73
CA THR A 26 0.04 -0.73 -21.95
C THR A 26 -0.47 0.65 -22.35
N LEU A 27 -1.78 0.91 -22.25
CA LEU A 27 -2.36 2.24 -22.50
C LEU A 27 -1.77 3.29 -21.54
N ALA A 28 -1.68 2.96 -20.26
CA ALA A 28 -1.07 3.84 -19.26
C ALA A 28 0.41 4.12 -19.58
N GLY A 29 1.18 3.10 -19.96
CA GLY A 29 2.55 3.27 -20.44
C GLY A 29 2.62 4.23 -21.63
N GLY A 30 1.77 4.05 -22.63
CA GLY A 30 1.67 4.94 -23.80
C GLY A 30 1.33 6.38 -23.42
N MET A 31 0.39 6.59 -22.50
CA MET A 31 0.05 7.94 -21.99
C MET A 31 1.23 8.59 -21.25
N ALA A 32 1.95 7.80 -20.45
CA ALA A 32 3.10 8.30 -19.70
C ALA A 32 4.25 8.77 -20.63
N THR A 33 4.44 8.13 -21.79
CA THR A 33 5.44 8.60 -22.79
C THR A 33 5.13 9.99 -23.35
N GLN A 34 3.90 10.45 -23.23
CA GLN A 34 3.45 11.79 -23.66
C GLN A 34 3.38 12.80 -22.52
N GLY A 35 3.97 12.47 -21.36
CA GLY A 35 4.02 13.36 -20.18
C GLY A 35 2.70 13.42 -19.39
N VAL A 36 1.77 12.48 -19.62
CA VAL A 36 0.58 12.32 -18.80
C VAL A 36 0.95 11.45 -17.59
N LYS A 37 0.36 11.73 -16.43
CA LYS A 37 0.48 10.90 -15.22
C LYS A 37 -0.75 10.00 -15.09
N PRO A 38 -0.78 8.81 -15.66
CA PRO A 38 -1.92 7.91 -15.56
C PRO A 38 -1.96 7.18 -14.23
N ILE A 39 -3.19 6.92 -13.75
CA ILE A 39 -3.47 6.09 -12.59
C ILE A 39 -4.25 4.87 -13.06
N VAL A 40 -3.66 3.69 -12.90
CA VAL A 40 -4.31 2.42 -13.19
C VAL A 40 -4.99 1.89 -11.93
N ALA A 41 -6.33 2.00 -11.85
CA ALA A 41 -7.12 1.44 -10.76
C ALA A 41 -7.49 0.00 -11.09
N ILE A 42 -6.88 -0.95 -10.40
CA ILE A 42 -6.99 -2.38 -10.72
C ILE A 42 -6.99 -3.23 -9.45
N TYR A 43 -7.65 -4.40 -9.47
CA TYR A 43 -7.55 -5.36 -8.38
C TYR A 43 -6.20 -6.07 -8.39
N SER A 44 -5.69 -6.36 -7.19
CA SER A 44 -4.42 -7.06 -7.01
C SER A 44 -4.35 -8.36 -7.84
N THR A 45 -5.38 -9.21 -7.75
CA THR A 45 -5.42 -10.47 -8.50
C THR A 45 -5.48 -10.28 -10.01
N PHE A 46 -6.11 -9.21 -10.49
CA PHE A 46 -6.24 -8.96 -11.94
C PHE A 46 -4.99 -8.36 -12.55
N LEU A 47 -4.19 -7.64 -11.78
CA LEU A 47 -2.89 -7.15 -12.24
C LEU A 47 -1.93 -8.28 -12.64
N GLN A 48 -2.14 -9.51 -12.14
CA GLN A 48 -1.36 -10.67 -12.56
C GLN A 48 -1.39 -10.88 -14.08
N ARG A 49 -2.52 -10.57 -14.75
CA ARG A 49 -2.62 -10.64 -16.22
C ARG A 49 -1.86 -9.54 -16.95
N GLY A 50 -1.59 -8.42 -16.28
CA GLY A 50 -0.80 -7.31 -16.81
C GLY A 50 0.64 -7.30 -16.31
N TYR A 51 1.13 -8.39 -15.75
CA TYR A 51 2.47 -8.44 -15.14
C TYR A 51 3.60 -8.23 -16.17
N ASP A 52 3.51 -8.87 -17.33
CA ASP A 52 4.46 -8.65 -18.40
C ASP A 52 4.48 -7.20 -18.89
N GLN A 53 3.31 -6.60 -19.08
CA GLN A 53 3.18 -5.18 -19.48
C GLN A 53 3.68 -4.24 -18.39
N LEU A 54 3.49 -4.57 -17.11
CA LEU A 54 4.05 -3.81 -16.00
C LEU A 54 5.58 -3.77 -16.09
N ILE A 55 6.22 -4.89 -16.38
CA ILE A 55 7.68 -4.97 -16.53
C ILE A 55 8.10 -4.25 -17.82
N HIS A 56 7.60 -4.71 -18.97
CA HIS A 56 8.11 -4.33 -20.28
C HIS A 56 7.68 -2.93 -20.70
N ASP A 57 6.37 -2.61 -20.54
CA ASP A 57 5.82 -1.37 -21.07
C ASP A 57 5.94 -0.19 -20.10
N VAL A 58 6.15 -0.45 -18.80
CA VAL A 58 6.22 0.59 -17.78
C VAL A 58 7.58 0.63 -17.08
N ALA A 59 7.96 -0.43 -16.37
CA ALA A 59 9.08 -0.37 -15.43
C ALA A 59 10.45 -0.31 -16.11
N LEU A 60 10.69 -1.07 -17.17
CA LEU A 60 11.95 -1.04 -17.91
C LEU A 60 12.24 0.34 -18.51
N GLN A 61 11.21 1.08 -18.84
CA GLN A 61 11.31 2.45 -19.35
C GLN A 61 11.26 3.50 -18.24
N ASN A 62 11.11 3.08 -16.98
CA ASN A 62 10.94 3.95 -15.82
C ASN A 62 9.82 4.98 -16.01
N LEU A 63 8.71 4.57 -16.63
CA LEU A 63 7.58 5.45 -16.92
C LEU A 63 6.79 5.80 -15.67
N ASP A 64 6.29 7.02 -15.65
CA ASP A 64 5.59 7.60 -14.52
C ASP A 64 4.12 7.16 -14.48
N VAL A 65 3.90 5.90 -14.11
CA VAL A 65 2.59 5.28 -13.98
C VAL A 65 2.34 4.90 -12.52
N MET A 66 1.20 5.33 -11.99
CA MET A 66 0.77 4.96 -10.64
C MET A 66 -0.30 3.87 -10.69
N PHE A 67 -0.15 2.85 -9.84
CA PHE A 67 -1.12 1.76 -9.69
C PHE A 67 -1.87 1.91 -8.37
N ALA A 68 -3.19 2.09 -8.44
CA ALA A 68 -4.09 2.03 -7.29
C ALA A 68 -4.65 0.61 -7.19
N ILE A 69 -4.06 -0.19 -6.30
CA ILE A 69 -4.31 -1.64 -6.22
C ILE A 69 -5.32 -1.93 -5.12
N ASP A 70 -6.53 -2.23 -5.54
CA ASP A 70 -7.63 -2.64 -4.67
C ASP A 70 -7.60 -4.15 -4.39
N ARG A 71 -8.26 -4.60 -3.34
CA ARG A 71 -8.34 -6.01 -2.91
C ARG A 71 -6.97 -6.65 -2.67
N ALA A 72 -6.05 -5.89 -2.10
CA ALA A 72 -4.77 -6.42 -1.68
C ALA A 72 -4.92 -7.30 -0.43
N GLY A 73 -4.39 -8.52 -0.48
CA GLY A 73 -4.49 -9.50 0.59
C GLY A 73 -5.73 -10.40 0.48
N LEU A 74 -6.19 -10.91 1.62
CA LEU A 74 -7.38 -11.77 1.71
C LEU A 74 -8.65 -10.93 1.53
N VAL A 75 -9.61 -11.47 0.78
CA VAL A 75 -10.81 -10.74 0.33
C VAL A 75 -12.13 -11.32 0.86
N GLY A 76 -12.08 -12.31 1.76
CA GLY A 76 -13.24 -12.90 2.39
C GLY A 76 -14.22 -13.51 1.38
N GLU A 77 -15.42 -12.99 1.34
CA GLU A 77 -16.53 -13.50 0.52
C GLU A 77 -16.31 -13.41 -1.00
N ASP A 78 -15.40 -12.57 -1.48
CA ASP A 78 -15.04 -12.52 -2.92
C ASP A 78 -14.36 -13.81 -3.39
N GLY A 79 -13.86 -14.62 -2.46
CA GLY A 79 -13.35 -15.96 -2.71
C GLY A 79 -11.92 -16.03 -3.24
N ALA A 80 -11.47 -17.25 -3.47
CA ALA A 80 -10.07 -17.54 -3.83
C ALA A 80 -9.61 -16.89 -5.16
N THR A 81 -10.53 -16.71 -6.11
CA THR A 81 -10.22 -16.11 -7.42
C THR A 81 -9.91 -14.61 -7.34
N HIS A 82 -10.29 -13.97 -6.24
CA HIS A 82 -10.08 -12.53 -6.01
C HIS A 82 -9.02 -12.26 -4.93
N ALA A 83 -8.43 -13.29 -4.32
CA ALA A 83 -7.39 -13.13 -3.30
C ALA A 83 -6.15 -12.43 -3.88
N GLY A 84 -5.82 -11.27 -3.31
CA GLY A 84 -4.72 -10.41 -3.74
C GLY A 84 -3.44 -10.69 -2.94
N VAL A 85 -2.93 -11.92 -2.95
CA VAL A 85 -1.82 -12.34 -2.09
C VAL A 85 -0.47 -12.42 -2.81
N PHE A 86 -0.43 -12.22 -4.13
CA PHE A 86 0.78 -12.36 -4.93
C PHE A 86 1.40 -11.03 -5.37
N ASP A 87 0.67 -9.92 -5.27
CA ASP A 87 1.05 -8.61 -5.79
C ASP A 87 2.39 -8.11 -5.23
N ILE A 88 2.62 -8.21 -3.92
CA ILE A 88 3.91 -7.83 -3.33
C ILE A 88 5.03 -8.68 -3.94
N ALA A 89 4.84 -10.00 -4.02
CA ALA A 89 5.89 -10.90 -4.50
C ALA A 89 6.32 -10.57 -5.93
N PHE A 90 5.38 -10.38 -6.86
CA PHE A 90 5.73 -10.10 -8.25
C PHE A 90 6.16 -8.65 -8.48
N MET A 91 5.57 -7.66 -7.78
CA MET A 91 5.98 -6.27 -7.94
C MET A 91 7.38 -5.99 -7.38
N ARG A 92 7.79 -6.69 -6.32
CA ARG A 92 9.15 -6.54 -5.76
C ARG A 92 10.26 -7.02 -6.70
N THR A 93 9.96 -7.82 -7.70
CA THR A 93 10.93 -8.23 -8.73
C THR A 93 11.10 -7.17 -9.82
N VAL A 94 10.21 -6.19 -9.86
CA VAL A 94 10.17 -5.16 -10.89
C VAL A 94 11.13 -4.02 -10.51
N PRO A 95 12.08 -3.64 -11.40
CA PRO A 95 13.02 -2.56 -11.09
C PRO A 95 12.30 -1.21 -10.95
N ASN A 96 12.84 -0.36 -10.09
CA ASN A 96 12.37 1.00 -9.81
C ASN A 96 10.94 1.11 -9.25
N MET A 97 10.28 -0.03 -8.94
CA MET A 97 8.92 -0.04 -8.44
C MET A 97 8.86 0.41 -6.98
N VAL A 98 8.10 1.45 -6.69
CA VAL A 98 7.75 1.85 -5.32
C VAL A 98 6.44 1.20 -4.92
N ILE A 99 6.42 0.45 -3.81
CA ILE A 99 5.22 -0.24 -3.32
C ILE A 99 4.86 0.30 -1.95
N ALA A 100 3.74 1.02 -1.85
CA ALA A 100 3.22 1.60 -0.63
C ALA A 100 2.06 0.79 -0.06
N CYS A 101 2.07 0.58 1.25
CA CYS A 101 1.09 -0.22 1.99
C CYS A 101 0.54 0.59 3.17
N PRO A 102 -0.52 1.38 2.99
CA PRO A 102 -1.11 2.21 4.03
C PRO A 102 -1.70 1.37 5.16
N LYS A 103 -1.54 1.83 6.40
CA LYS A 103 -2.10 1.20 7.60
C LYS A 103 -3.58 1.55 7.82
N ASP A 104 -4.00 2.74 7.38
CA ASP A 104 -5.34 3.29 7.57
C ASP A 104 -5.71 4.27 6.44
N GLU A 105 -6.90 4.87 6.52
CA GLU A 105 -7.44 5.77 5.50
C GLU A 105 -6.61 7.05 5.36
N ASN A 106 -6.12 7.61 6.46
CA ASN A 106 -5.30 8.82 6.43
C ASN A 106 -3.95 8.56 5.75
N GLU A 107 -3.31 7.44 6.10
CA GLU A 107 -2.06 7.06 5.46
C GLU A 107 -2.27 6.69 3.99
N CYS A 108 -3.42 6.09 3.64
CA CYS A 108 -3.78 5.82 2.25
C CYS A 108 -3.88 7.10 1.43
N TYR A 109 -4.56 8.12 1.94
CA TYR A 109 -4.68 9.42 1.30
C TYR A 109 -3.31 10.07 1.05
N ASN A 110 -2.45 10.08 2.06
CA ASN A 110 -1.12 10.68 1.97
C ASN A 110 -0.14 9.86 1.10
N LEU A 111 -0.22 8.51 1.13
CA LEU A 111 0.60 7.65 0.27
C LEU A 111 0.15 7.70 -1.19
N LEU A 112 -1.14 7.87 -1.48
CA LEU A 112 -1.61 8.16 -2.84
C LEU A 112 -0.98 9.45 -3.36
N ASN A 113 -0.96 10.51 -2.56
CA ASN A 113 -0.28 11.76 -2.94
C ASN A 113 1.24 11.56 -3.11
N THR A 114 1.89 10.85 -2.18
CA THR A 114 3.33 10.56 -2.24
C THR A 114 3.71 9.79 -3.51
N CYS A 115 2.93 8.76 -3.86
CA CYS A 115 3.15 7.96 -5.07
C CYS A 115 2.78 8.72 -6.34
N TYR A 116 1.81 9.62 -6.27
CA TYR A 116 1.47 10.48 -7.41
C TYR A 116 2.60 11.48 -7.72
N GLU A 117 3.22 12.05 -6.71
CA GLU A 117 4.35 13.00 -6.89
C GLU A 117 5.69 12.30 -7.19
N HIS A 118 5.78 10.98 -6.99
CA HIS A 118 6.98 10.21 -7.35
C HIS A 118 7.14 10.13 -8.87
N ILE A 119 8.37 10.29 -9.36
CA ILE A 119 8.71 10.13 -10.78
C ILE A 119 9.17 8.69 -10.99
N GLY A 120 8.39 7.91 -11.71
CA GLY A 120 8.62 6.50 -11.97
C GLY A 120 7.43 5.61 -11.55
N PRO A 121 7.54 4.29 -11.74
CA PRO A 121 6.43 3.37 -11.45
C PRO A 121 6.19 3.26 -9.95
N SER A 122 4.93 3.41 -9.54
CA SER A 122 4.56 3.33 -8.14
C SER A 122 3.22 2.61 -7.94
N ALA A 123 3.02 2.03 -6.78
CA ALA A 123 1.78 1.37 -6.41
C ALA A 123 1.39 1.70 -4.97
N VAL A 124 0.10 1.95 -4.76
CA VAL A 124 -0.51 1.97 -3.42
C VAL A 124 -1.50 0.82 -3.35
N ARG A 125 -1.28 -0.10 -2.42
CA ARG A 125 -2.11 -1.30 -2.26
C ARG A 125 -2.94 -1.24 -0.98
N TYR A 126 -4.24 -1.45 -1.10
CA TYR A 126 -5.18 -1.40 0.02
C TYR A 126 -6.17 -2.58 -0.03
N PRO A 127 -6.67 -3.02 1.14
CA PRO A 127 -7.52 -4.21 1.22
C PRO A 127 -8.96 -3.92 0.80
N ARG A 128 -9.73 -4.98 0.57
CA ARG A 128 -11.19 -4.93 0.56
C ARG A 128 -11.72 -4.80 1.98
N GLY A 129 -12.64 -3.88 2.21
CA GLY A 129 -13.31 -3.72 3.50
C GLY A 129 -13.48 -2.25 3.88
N ASN A 130 -14.01 -2.06 5.07
CA ASN A 130 -14.10 -0.74 5.68
C ASN A 130 -12.79 -0.42 6.39
N GLY A 131 -12.40 0.84 6.36
CA GLY A 131 -11.31 1.32 7.18
C GLY A 131 -11.66 1.36 8.67
N ILE A 132 -10.70 1.75 9.48
CA ILE A 132 -10.87 1.85 10.94
C ILE A 132 -11.52 3.15 11.39
N GLY A 133 -11.87 4.05 10.45
CA GLY A 133 -12.43 5.37 10.71
C GLY A 133 -11.37 6.41 11.09
N ALA A 134 -10.16 6.29 10.57
CA ALA A 134 -9.11 7.28 10.80
C ALA A 134 -9.50 8.64 10.20
N GLU A 135 -9.31 9.72 10.97
CA GLU A 135 -9.52 11.07 10.48
C GLU A 135 -8.50 11.40 9.38
N ILE A 136 -8.98 11.90 8.25
CA ILE A 136 -8.12 12.23 7.11
C ILE A 136 -7.62 13.66 7.24
N ASP A 137 -6.33 13.81 7.45
CA ASP A 137 -5.65 15.11 7.34
C ASP A 137 -5.46 15.46 5.85
N LYS A 138 -6.21 16.47 5.41
CA LYS A 138 -6.23 16.91 4.01
C LYS A 138 -5.04 17.80 3.62
N ASN A 139 -4.08 18.02 4.52
CA ASN A 139 -2.87 18.78 4.22
C ASN A 139 -1.89 18.06 3.27
N GLN A 140 -2.25 16.87 2.81
CA GLN A 140 -1.50 16.09 1.81
C GLN A 140 -0.02 15.95 2.16
N ALA A 141 0.28 15.42 3.34
CA ALA A 141 1.65 15.17 3.75
C ALA A 141 2.31 14.16 2.79
N MET A 142 3.51 14.48 2.35
CA MET A 142 4.35 13.53 1.60
C MET A 142 5.23 12.75 2.56
N TYR A 143 5.27 11.45 2.38
CA TYR A 143 6.16 10.60 3.16
C TYR A 143 7.48 10.34 2.43
N PRO A 144 8.62 10.39 3.12
CA PRO A 144 9.90 10.00 2.54
C PRO A 144 9.85 8.52 2.11
N ILE A 145 10.05 8.26 0.81
CA ILE A 145 10.01 6.90 0.25
C ILE A 145 11.09 6.04 0.90
N GLY A 146 10.71 4.80 1.24
CA GLY A 146 11.59 3.84 1.90
C GLY A 146 11.86 4.13 3.39
N LYS A 147 11.14 5.07 4.01
CA LYS A 147 11.29 5.39 5.43
C LYS A 147 10.14 4.81 6.25
N ALA A 148 10.50 3.96 7.19
CA ALA A 148 9.61 3.49 8.24
C ALA A 148 9.36 4.59 9.29
N ALA A 149 8.25 4.46 10.02
CA ALA A 149 7.96 5.28 11.19
C ALA A 149 7.82 4.39 12.44
N LEU A 150 8.32 4.85 13.57
CA LEU A 150 8.01 4.23 14.85
C LEU A 150 6.53 4.51 15.15
N GLU A 151 5.71 3.47 15.17
CA GLU A 151 4.28 3.57 15.45
C GLU A 151 4.03 3.65 16.94
N GLN A 152 4.64 2.74 17.68
CA GLN A 152 4.50 2.70 19.14
C GLN A 152 5.68 2.00 19.80
N THR A 153 6.09 2.53 20.95
CA THR A 153 6.92 1.83 21.93
C THR A 153 6.01 1.29 23.03
N ILE A 154 6.14 0.01 23.36
CA ILE A 154 5.36 -0.67 24.37
C ILE A 154 6.33 -1.20 25.41
N ASP A 155 6.39 -0.50 26.53
CA ASP A 155 7.24 -0.86 27.66
C ASP A 155 6.46 -1.72 28.64
N ALA A 156 6.97 -2.90 28.93
CA ALA A 156 6.46 -3.74 29.98
C ALA A 156 6.81 -3.19 31.39
N THR A 157 7.70 -2.21 31.48
CA THR A 157 8.22 -1.64 32.75
C THR A 157 7.26 -0.70 33.47
N ALA A 158 6.03 -0.49 33.02
CA ALA A 158 5.00 0.20 33.80
C ALA A 158 4.73 -0.43 35.18
N ALA A 159 5.30 -1.62 35.44
CA ALA A 159 5.26 -2.31 36.73
C ALA A 159 6.51 -2.15 37.61
N GLY A 160 7.40 -1.20 37.31
CA GLY A 160 8.40 -0.74 38.30
C GLY A 160 9.62 -1.62 38.58
N THR A 161 9.95 -2.59 37.74
CA THR A 161 11.16 -3.44 37.93
C THR A 161 12.29 -3.10 36.96
N GLY A 162 12.80 -1.96 37.04
CA GLY A 162 14.02 -1.30 36.55
C GLY A 162 14.96 -1.90 35.50
N ASN A 163 14.80 -3.12 35.01
CA ASN A 163 15.71 -3.73 34.05
C ASN A 163 15.01 -4.25 32.80
N VAL A 164 15.12 -3.50 31.69
CA VAL A 164 14.77 -4.00 30.35
C VAL A 164 15.83 -5.03 29.94
N ALA A 165 15.46 -6.32 29.93
CA ALA A 165 16.36 -7.41 29.56
C ALA A 165 16.38 -7.64 28.04
N LYS A 166 15.25 -7.38 27.34
CA LYS A 166 15.11 -7.63 25.91
C LYS A 166 14.43 -6.45 25.19
N LYS A 167 14.89 -6.23 23.97
CA LYS A 167 14.27 -5.28 23.01
C LYS A 167 13.89 -6.04 21.76
N VAL A 168 12.63 -5.89 21.32
CA VAL A 168 12.10 -6.55 20.14
C VAL A 168 11.55 -5.49 19.19
N ALA A 169 12.06 -5.46 17.96
CA ALA A 169 11.49 -4.66 16.88
C ALA A 169 10.50 -5.51 16.09
N VAL A 170 9.29 -4.99 15.91
CA VAL A 170 8.25 -5.60 15.11
C VAL A 170 8.03 -4.71 13.89
N LEU A 171 8.34 -5.26 12.70
CA LEU A 171 8.23 -4.57 11.43
C LEU A 171 6.91 -4.97 10.78
N ALA A 172 5.97 -4.06 10.71
CA ALA A 172 4.64 -4.28 10.14
C ALA A 172 4.34 -3.29 9.04
N PHE A 173 3.46 -3.62 8.11
CA PHE A 173 2.98 -2.73 7.09
C PHE A 173 1.49 -2.97 6.79
N GLY A 174 0.84 -1.97 6.21
CA GLY A 174 -0.57 -2.03 5.89
C GLY A 174 -1.44 -2.21 7.13
N THR A 175 -2.60 -2.78 6.98
CA THR A 175 -3.57 -2.97 8.07
C THR A 175 -3.06 -3.84 9.22
N MET A 176 -1.97 -4.60 9.00
CA MET A 176 -1.34 -5.41 10.05
C MET A 176 -0.63 -4.60 11.13
N VAL A 177 -0.37 -3.31 10.91
CA VAL A 177 0.28 -2.44 11.91
C VAL A 177 -0.54 -2.37 13.19
N LYS A 178 -1.85 -2.14 13.09
CA LYS A 178 -2.74 -2.11 14.26
C LYS A 178 -2.77 -3.45 15.01
N THR A 179 -2.85 -4.54 14.27
CA THR A 179 -2.81 -5.90 14.83
C THR A 179 -1.49 -6.17 15.56
N ALA A 180 -0.37 -5.75 14.98
CA ALA A 180 0.95 -5.87 15.60
C ALA A 180 1.05 -5.09 16.92
N VAL A 181 0.51 -3.87 16.96
CA VAL A 181 0.44 -3.06 18.20
C VAL A 181 -0.33 -3.81 19.27
N THR A 182 -1.55 -4.28 18.97
CA THR A 182 -2.38 -5.01 19.92
C THR A 182 -1.70 -6.29 20.41
N ALA A 183 -1.09 -7.05 19.51
CA ALA A 183 -0.35 -8.26 19.88
C ALA A 183 0.82 -7.96 20.83
N CYS A 184 1.58 -6.88 20.56
CA CYS A 184 2.67 -6.48 21.44
C CYS A 184 2.20 -5.99 22.81
N GLN A 185 1.05 -5.31 22.88
CA GLN A 185 0.42 -4.92 24.16
C GLN A 185 0.08 -6.15 25.00
N ASN A 186 -0.55 -7.16 24.41
CA ASN A 186 -0.86 -8.42 25.10
C ASN A 186 0.40 -9.19 25.52
N LEU A 187 1.44 -9.21 24.68
CA LEU A 187 2.72 -9.86 24.99
C LEU A 187 3.47 -9.13 26.10
N ALA A 188 3.36 -7.82 26.22
CA ALA A 188 4.02 -7.06 27.29
C ALA A 188 3.51 -7.47 28.70
N GLU A 189 2.25 -7.90 28.82
CA GLU A 189 1.69 -8.45 30.06
C GLU A 189 2.36 -9.78 30.43
N THR A 190 2.70 -10.60 29.43
CA THR A 190 3.32 -11.93 29.64
C THR A 190 4.84 -11.83 29.82
N TYR A 191 5.47 -10.83 29.19
CA TYR A 191 6.92 -10.64 29.17
C TYR A 191 7.33 -9.29 29.78
N PRO A 192 7.24 -9.13 31.11
CA PRO A 192 7.40 -7.84 31.81
C PRO A 192 8.80 -7.24 31.77
N THR A 193 9.78 -7.90 31.16
CA THR A 193 11.14 -7.39 30.96
C THR A 193 11.47 -7.10 29.50
N THR A 194 10.46 -7.09 28.61
CA THR A 194 10.64 -6.90 27.18
C THR A 194 10.01 -5.59 26.74
N THR A 195 10.78 -4.74 26.07
CA THR A 195 10.23 -3.57 25.34
C THR A 195 10.02 -3.92 23.89
N PHE A 196 8.84 -3.64 23.37
CA PHE A 196 8.48 -3.82 21.96
C PHE A 196 8.47 -2.47 21.24
N PHE A 197 9.11 -2.43 20.07
CA PHE A 197 9.10 -1.29 19.17
C PHE A 197 8.35 -1.71 17.91
N VAL A 198 7.14 -1.20 17.70
CA VAL A 198 6.37 -1.48 16.49
C VAL A 198 6.65 -0.40 15.46
N TYR A 199 7.19 -0.81 14.32
CA TYR A 199 7.46 0.07 13.19
C TYR A 199 6.45 -0.16 12.08
N ASN A 200 5.86 0.93 11.59
CA ASN A 200 5.12 0.94 10.35
C ASN A 200 6.09 1.14 9.19
N MET A 201 6.26 0.12 8.38
CA MET A 201 7.24 0.14 7.28
C MET A 201 6.77 1.01 6.11
N ARG A 202 5.48 1.21 5.93
CA ARG A 202 4.85 1.99 4.84
C ARG A 202 5.14 1.46 3.44
N PHE A 203 6.37 1.09 3.18
CA PHE A 203 6.87 0.63 1.88
C PHE A 203 7.44 -0.78 2.00
N VAL A 204 7.41 -1.53 0.89
CA VAL A 204 7.87 -2.93 0.82
C VAL A 204 9.00 -3.08 -0.19
#